data_98f5ce6c88604875e608d308e6037e24
#
_entry.id   98f5ce6c88604875e608d308e6037e24
#
_cell.length_a   1.000
_cell.length_b   1.000
_cell.length_c   1.000
_cell.angle_alpha   90.00
_cell.angle_beta   90.00
_cell.angle_gamma   90.00
#
_symmetry.space_group_name_H-M   'P 1'
#
loop_
_entity.id
_entity.type
_entity.pdbx_description
1 polymer ?
#
loop_
_entity_poly.entity_id
_entity_poly.type
_entity_poly.pdbx_seq_one_letter_code
_entity_poly.pdbx_strand_id
1 'polypeptide(L)'
;RLVSVMHSNNEVGTLMPIREIAAVCRERGVLVHTDCAQSLGKVPVDVTDLGVDLLTVAGHKLYAPKGVGALFVRRGVALEPLIHGAGHEGGRRAGTENVPYIVGLGKAAELARTSLPAATEKLKLLRDRLHDALRAGLGDKLVLNGHPERRLPNTLNVSFVGHVGSEFLAKVPGVAASTGSACHEGRVSQSPVLC
;
A
#
# COMPACT_ATOMS: atom_id res chain seq x y z
N ARG A 1 9.55 -18.69 -12.65
CA ARG A 1 8.33 -18.60 -11.80
C ARG A 1 8.43 -17.40 -10.91
N LEU A 2 7.27 -16.78 -10.58
CA LEU A 2 7.17 -15.56 -9.79
C LEU A 2 6.01 -15.70 -8.81
N VAL A 3 6.23 -15.27 -7.56
CA VAL A 3 5.17 -15.01 -6.56
C VAL A 3 5.08 -13.50 -6.40
N SER A 4 3.88 -12.96 -6.50
CA SER A 4 3.61 -11.52 -6.33
C SER A 4 2.58 -11.32 -5.23
N VAL A 5 2.96 -10.59 -4.18
CA VAL A 5 2.10 -10.31 -3.01
C VAL A 5 2.24 -8.84 -2.63
N MET A 6 1.13 -8.15 -2.35
CA MET A 6 1.19 -6.79 -1.82
C MET A 6 1.83 -6.77 -0.42
N HIS A 7 2.65 -5.78 -0.13
CA HIS A 7 3.26 -5.61 1.20
C HIS A 7 2.22 -5.22 2.26
N SER A 8 1.26 -4.41 1.88
CA SER A 8 0.13 -4.05 2.74
C SER A 8 -1.15 -3.93 1.95
N ASN A 9 -2.25 -4.38 2.54
CA ASN A 9 -3.55 -4.29 1.90
C ASN A 9 -4.08 -2.84 1.92
N ASN A 10 -4.61 -2.39 0.80
CA ASN A 10 -5.07 -1.02 0.59
C ASN A 10 -6.39 -0.69 1.30
N GLU A 11 -7.18 -1.69 1.69
CA GLU A 11 -8.48 -1.51 2.35
C GLU A 11 -8.39 -1.69 3.85
N VAL A 12 -7.94 -2.84 4.32
CA VAL A 12 -7.87 -3.17 5.75
C VAL A 12 -6.54 -2.77 6.39
N GLY A 13 -5.54 -2.43 5.60
CA GLY A 13 -4.24 -2.00 6.06
C GLY A 13 -3.31 -3.11 6.55
N THR A 14 -3.72 -4.37 6.54
CA THR A 14 -2.91 -5.50 7.03
C THR A 14 -1.57 -5.57 6.32
N LEU A 15 -0.49 -5.71 7.09
CA LEU A 15 0.87 -5.97 6.60
C LEU A 15 1.06 -7.46 6.38
N MET A 16 1.49 -7.84 5.18
CA MET A 16 1.76 -9.23 4.81
C MET A 16 3.16 -9.67 5.27
N PRO A 17 3.36 -10.94 5.60
CA PRO A 17 4.64 -11.48 6.05
C PRO A 17 5.59 -11.73 4.85
N ILE A 18 6.00 -10.65 4.17
CA ILE A 18 6.77 -10.74 2.91
C ILE A 18 8.12 -11.41 3.12
N ARG A 19 8.79 -11.16 4.24
CA ARG A 19 10.10 -11.78 4.56
C ARG A 19 9.98 -13.30 4.62
N GLU A 20 8.98 -13.80 5.29
CA GLU A 20 8.71 -15.23 5.45
C GLU A 20 8.33 -15.86 4.10
N ILE A 21 7.49 -15.19 3.32
CA ILE A 21 7.13 -15.62 1.96
C ILE A 21 8.38 -15.66 1.08
N ALA A 22 9.23 -14.64 1.13
CA ALA A 22 10.44 -14.56 0.34
C ALA A 22 11.45 -15.68 0.73
N ALA A 23 11.54 -16.03 2.01
CA ALA A 23 12.39 -17.13 2.47
C ALA A 23 11.95 -18.48 1.86
N VAL A 24 10.64 -18.79 1.95
CA VAL A 24 10.07 -20.02 1.36
C VAL A 24 10.24 -20.08 -0.16
N CYS A 25 10.07 -18.96 -0.85
CA CYS A 25 10.23 -18.87 -2.31
C CYS A 25 11.70 -19.07 -2.71
N ARG A 26 12.64 -18.49 -1.96
CA ARG A 26 14.08 -18.60 -2.23
C ARG A 26 14.57 -20.06 -2.17
N GLU A 27 14.08 -20.83 -1.18
CA GLU A 27 14.40 -22.27 -1.07
C GLU A 27 13.96 -23.06 -2.32
N ARG A 28 13.00 -22.55 -3.07
CA ARG A 28 12.42 -23.18 -4.27
C ARG A 28 12.88 -22.54 -5.58
N GLY A 29 13.81 -21.59 -5.53
CA GLY A 29 14.27 -20.86 -6.72
C GLY A 29 13.16 -20.06 -7.40
N VAL A 30 12.18 -19.55 -6.64
CA VAL A 30 11.06 -18.75 -7.14
C VAL A 30 11.30 -17.28 -6.80
N LEU A 31 11.21 -16.40 -7.80
CA LEU A 31 11.33 -14.96 -7.63
C LEU A 31 10.14 -14.40 -6.84
N VAL A 32 10.39 -13.35 -6.06
CA VAL A 32 9.37 -12.66 -5.28
C VAL A 32 9.27 -11.20 -5.66
N HIS A 33 8.07 -10.79 -6.02
CA HIS A 33 7.67 -9.40 -6.18
C HIS A 33 6.76 -8.98 -5.04
N THR A 34 6.97 -7.75 -4.53
CA THR A 34 6.04 -7.13 -3.60
C THR A 34 5.59 -5.76 -4.08
N ASP A 35 4.29 -5.48 -3.95
CA ASP A 35 3.73 -4.15 -4.21
C ASP A 35 3.73 -3.35 -2.90
N CYS A 36 4.58 -2.31 -2.84
CA CYS A 36 4.71 -1.40 -1.71
C CYS A 36 3.98 -0.07 -1.89
N ALA A 37 3.05 0.02 -2.84
CA ALA A 37 2.30 1.25 -3.12
C ALA A 37 1.66 1.86 -1.86
N GLN A 38 1.17 1.03 -0.96
CA GLN A 38 0.54 1.51 0.28
C GLN A 38 1.51 1.66 1.45
N SER A 39 2.68 1.02 1.41
CA SER A 39 3.59 0.90 2.55
C SER A 39 4.67 1.98 2.60
N LEU A 40 5.22 2.36 1.44
CA LEU A 40 6.29 3.36 1.37
C LEU A 40 5.84 4.68 1.97
N GLY A 41 6.72 5.27 2.80
CA GLY A 41 6.45 6.51 3.53
C GLY A 41 5.46 6.38 4.70
N LYS A 42 5.05 5.15 5.05
CA LYS A 42 4.14 4.88 6.18
C LYS A 42 4.73 3.86 7.17
N VAL A 43 5.46 2.88 6.66
CA VAL A 43 6.23 1.90 7.44
C VAL A 43 7.62 1.73 6.83
N PRO A 44 8.62 1.24 7.60
CA PRO A 44 9.92 0.90 7.05
C PRO A 44 9.80 -0.15 5.93
N VAL A 45 10.48 0.11 4.82
CA VAL A 45 10.57 -0.82 3.69
C VAL A 45 12.03 -0.87 3.24
N ASP A 46 12.65 -2.02 3.35
CA ASP A 46 14.00 -2.30 2.87
C ASP A 46 13.99 -3.59 2.03
N VAL A 47 14.46 -3.51 0.80
CA VAL A 47 14.45 -4.64 -0.14
C VAL A 47 15.34 -5.78 0.31
N THR A 48 16.42 -5.49 1.06
CA THR A 48 17.34 -6.49 1.60
C THR A 48 16.68 -7.23 2.75
N ASP A 49 16.06 -6.49 3.66
CA ASP A 49 15.35 -7.05 4.81
C ASP A 49 14.15 -7.90 4.38
N LEU A 50 13.38 -7.41 3.41
CA LEU A 50 12.24 -8.16 2.85
C LEU A 50 12.67 -9.36 2.03
N GLY A 51 13.90 -9.35 1.49
CA GLY A 51 14.45 -10.44 0.70
C GLY A 51 13.81 -10.63 -0.68
N VAL A 52 13.14 -9.58 -1.19
CA VAL A 52 12.41 -9.60 -2.48
C VAL A 52 13.32 -9.35 -3.67
N ASP A 53 12.92 -9.82 -4.84
CA ASP A 53 13.63 -9.64 -6.10
C ASP A 53 13.11 -8.43 -6.90
N LEU A 54 11.85 -8.10 -6.71
CA LEU A 54 11.15 -7.01 -7.36
C LEU A 54 10.29 -6.26 -6.33
N LEU A 55 10.22 -4.91 -6.47
CA LEU A 55 9.36 -4.09 -5.59
C LEU A 55 8.78 -2.92 -6.37
N THR A 56 7.45 -2.78 -6.34
CA THR A 56 6.73 -1.67 -6.97
C THR A 56 6.55 -0.48 -6.05
N VAL A 57 6.80 0.71 -6.59
CA VAL A 57 6.57 2.02 -5.96
C VAL A 57 5.54 2.80 -6.77
N ALA A 58 4.46 3.25 -6.14
CA ALA A 58 3.49 4.17 -6.73
C ALA A 58 3.72 5.60 -6.23
N GLY A 59 4.21 6.48 -7.12
CA GLY A 59 4.63 7.82 -6.72
C GLY A 59 3.51 8.66 -6.11
N HIS A 60 2.30 8.60 -6.66
CA HIS A 60 1.14 9.35 -6.15
C HIS A 60 0.72 8.97 -4.73
N LYS A 61 1.16 7.83 -4.19
CA LYS A 61 0.95 7.42 -2.79
C LYS A 61 1.97 8.06 -1.83
N LEU A 62 3.02 8.67 -2.38
CA LEU A 62 4.06 9.43 -1.68
C LEU A 62 3.94 10.95 -1.93
N TYR A 63 2.81 11.43 -2.47
CA TYR A 63 2.60 12.82 -2.88
C TYR A 63 3.51 13.30 -4.02
N ALA A 64 4.12 12.39 -4.77
CA ALA A 64 4.77 12.70 -6.05
C ALA A 64 3.74 12.99 -7.14
N PRO A 65 4.13 13.55 -8.29
CA PRO A 65 3.23 13.74 -9.43
C PRO A 65 2.53 12.43 -9.82
N LYS A 66 1.28 12.52 -10.27
CA LYS A 66 0.56 11.37 -10.84
C LYS A 66 1.22 10.95 -12.15
N GLY A 67 1.30 9.64 -12.41
CA GLY A 67 1.87 9.11 -13.64
C GLY A 67 3.35 8.73 -13.54
N VAL A 68 3.96 8.81 -12.34
CA VAL A 68 5.32 8.32 -12.08
C VAL A 68 5.32 7.26 -10.98
N GLY A 69 6.17 6.28 -11.14
CA GLY A 69 6.45 5.23 -10.17
C GLY A 69 7.83 4.64 -10.40
N ALA A 70 8.19 3.64 -9.65
CA ALA A 70 9.45 2.92 -9.82
C ALA A 70 9.25 1.42 -9.61
N LEU A 71 10.08 0.64 -10.29
CA LEU A 71 10.23 -0.79 -10.05
C LEU A 71 11.68 -1.06 -9.63
N PHE A 72 11.87 -1.52 -8.40
CA PHE A 72 13.15 -2.12 -8.02
C PHE A 72 13.28 -3.49 -8.66
N VAL A 73 14.42 -3.75 -9.26
CA VAL A 73 14.79 -5.04 -9.83
C VAL A 73 16.15 -5.44 -9.26
N ARG A 74 16.19 -6.56 -8.53
CA ARG A 74 17.45 -7.10 -7.99
C ARG A 74 18.45 -7.38 -9.11
N ARG A 75 19.71 -7.06 -8.87
CA ARG A 75 20.78 -7.34 -9.84
C ARG A 75 20.80 -8.85 -10.18
N GLY A 76 20.86 -9.17 -11.46
CA GLY A 76 20.85 -10.54 -11.97
C GLY A 76 19.44 -11.07 -12.32
N VAL A 77 18.37 -10.37 -11.93
CA VAL A 77 17.01 -10.73 -12.37
C VAL A 77 16.80 -10.23 -13.79
N ALA A 78 16.53 -11.14 -14.71
CA ALA A 78 16.13 -10.82 -16.08
C ALA A 78 14.65 -10.45 -16.11
N LEU A 79 14.34 -9.33 -16.76
CA LEU A 79 12.99 -8.84 -16.94
C LEU A 79 12.81 -8.43 -18.41
N GLU A 80 11.88 -9.05 -19.08
CA GLU A 80 11.53 -8.65 -20.46
C GLU A 80 10.69 -7.37 -20.45
N PRO A 81 10.94 -6.43 -21.38
CA PRO A 81 10.17 -5.20 -21.45
C PRO A 81 8.73 -5.48 -21.89
N LEU A 82 7.77 -4.87 -21.22
CA LEU A 82 6.37 -4.85 -21.65
C LEU A 82 6.15 -3.83 -22.79
N ILE A 83 6.89 -2.70 -22.76
CA ILE A 83 6.84 -1.65 -23.77
C ILE A 83 8.16 -1.70 -24.53
N HIS A 84 8.08 -2.12 -25.79
CA HIS A 84 9.23 -2.27 -26.68
C HIS A 84 9.56 -0.97 -27.42
N GLY A 85 10.83 -0.79 -27.80
CA GLY A 85 11.34 0.37 -28.55
C GLY A 85 12.81 0.63 -28.25
N ALA A 86 13.19 1.89 -28.10
CA ALA A 86 14.57 2.27 -27.79
C ALA A 86 15.00 1.86 -26.36
N GLY A 87 16.31 1.79 -26.13
CA GLY A 87 16.92 1.17 -24.94
C GLY A 87 16.88 2.01 -23.65
N HIS A 88 15.84 2.82 -23.45
CA HIS A 88 15.65 3.58 -22.21
C HIS A 88 15.49 2.64 -21.01
N GLU A 89 15.78 3.12 -19.81
CA GLU A 89 15.74 2.33 -18.57
C GLU A 89 16.57 1.02 -18.64
N GLY A 90 17.70 1.08 -19.35
CA GLY A 90 18.53 -0.10 -19.59
C GLY A 90 17.86 -1.19 -20.42
N GLY A 91 17.00 -0.80 -21.38
CA GLY A 91 16.26 -1.70 -22.26
C GLY A 91 14.98 -2.30 -21.63
N ARG A 92 14.62 -1.91 -20.42
CA ARG A 92 13.47 -2.48 -19.71
C ARG A 92 12.14 -1.79 -20.01
N ARG A 93 12.20 -0.52 -20.44
CA ARG A 93 10.99 0.27 -20.69
C ARG A 93 11.31 1.37 -21.70
N ALA A 94 10.82 1.24 -22.91
CA ALA A 94 11.02 2.21 -23.98
C ALA A 94 10.22 3.50 -23.75
N GLY A 95 10.67 4.58 -24.35
CA GLY A 95 10.09 5.91 -24.31
C GLY A 95 10.93 6.87 -23.46
N THR A 96 11.04 8.12 -23.93
CA THR A 96 11.82 9.18 -23.27
C THR A 96 11.42 9.31 -21.81
N GLU A 97 12.40 9.40 -20.94
CA GLU A 97 12.20 9.53 -19.50
C GLU A 97 11.51 10.85 -19.14
N ASN A 98 10.49 10.78 -18.30
CA ASN A 98 9.82 11.97 -17.77
C ASN A 98 10.65 12.56 -16.61
N VAL A 99 11.76 13.21 -16.94
CA VAL A 99 12.72 13.72 -15.97
C VAL A 99 12.09 14.60 -14.88
N PRO A 100 11.19 15.56 -15.18
CA PRO A 100 10.56 16.36 -14.15
C PRO A 100 9.80 15.52 -13.11
N TYR A 101 9.10 14.48 -13.54
CA TYR A 101 8.33 13.61 -12.64
C TYR A 101 9.24 12.67 -11.85
N ILE A 102 10.33 12.20 -12.46
CA ILE A 102 11.34 11.38 -11.78
C ILE A 102 12.00 12.18 -10.66
N VAL A 103 12.37 13.45 -10.92
CA VAL A 103 12.91 14.35 -9.89
C VAL A 103 11.88 14.58 -8.78
N GLY A 104 10.61 14.79 -9.13
CA GLY A 104 9.51 14.90 -8.17
C GLY A 104 9.34 13.65 -7.30
N LEU A 105 9.44 12.44 -7.91
CA LEU A 105 9.43 11.18 -7.18
C LEU A 105 10.62 11.05 -6.22
N GLY A 106 11.82 11.42 -6.67
CA GLY A 106 13.03 11.43 -5.84
C GLY A 106 12.88 12.33 -4.63
N LYS A 107 12.34 13.55 -4.80
CA LYS A 107 12.08 14.48 -3.69
C LYS A 107 11.01 13.95 -2.74
N ALA A 108 9.93 13.37 -3.26
CA ALA A 108 8.90 12.74 -2.43
C ALA A 108 9.46 11.57 -1.60
N ALA A 109 10.31 10.74 -2.17
CA ALA A 109 10.97 9.64 -1.47
C ALA A 109 11.92 10.14 -0.36
N GLU A 110 12.69 11.21 -0.62
CA GLU A 110 13.54 11.86 0.39
C GLU A 110 12.70 12.37 1.57
N LEU A 111 11.62 13.11 1.30
CA LEU A 111 10.73 13.63 2.34
C LEU A 111 10.05 12.49 3.11
N ALA A 112 9.58 11.45 2.43
CA ALA A 112 9.00 10.28 3.07
C ALA A 112 10.01 9.61 4.02
N ARG A 113 11.25 9.42 3.59
CA ARG A 113 12.32 8.83 4.42
C ARG A 113 12.62 9.65 5.66
N THR A 114 12.75 10.97 5.53
CA THR A 114 13.12 11.85 6.64
C THR A 114 11.99 12.03 7.64
N SER A 115 10.73 12.04 7.19
CA SER A 115 9.56 12.21 8.06
C SER A 115 9.02 10.90 8.65
N LEU A 116 9.46 9.74 8.16
CA LEU A 116 8.86 8.44 8.46
C LEU A 116 8.63 8.17 9.96
N PRO A 117 9.62 8.32 10.87
CA PRO A 117 9.39 7.99 12.29
C PRO A 117 8.27 8.83 12.90
N ALA A 118 8.35 10.16 12.76
CA ALA A 118 7.37 11.07 13.34
C ALA A 118 5.97 10.94 12.69
N ALA A 119 5.93 10.74 11.36
CA ALA A 119 4.68 10.55 10.64
C ALA A 119 3.99 9.23 11.02
N THR A 120 4.74 8.15 11.14
CA THR A 120 4.23 6.83 11.54
C THR A 120 3.61 6.88 12.93
N GLU A 121 4.31 7.48 13.90
CA GLU A 121 3.83 7.63 15.28
C GLU A 121 2.56 8.47 15.35
N LYS A 122 2.56 9.64 14.71
CA LYS A 122 1.40 10.54 14.67
C LYS A 122 0.17 9.88 14.03
N LEU A 123 0.35 9.23 12.89
CA LEU A 123 -0.74 8.57 12.18
C LEU A 123 -1.31 7.40 13.00
N LYS A 124 -0.44 6.63 13.63
CA LYS A 124 -0.86 5.54 14.53
C LYS A 124 -1.69 6.09 15.70
N LEU A 125 -1.20 7.12 16.37
CA LEU A 125 -1.91 7.75 17.51
C LEU A 125 -3.31 8.24 17.10
N LEU A 126 -3.44 8.92 15.96
CA LEU A 126 -4.72 9.44 15.48
C LEU A 126 -5.68 8.31 15.08
N ARG A 127 -5.18 7.28 14.40
CA ARG A 127 -5.96 6.08 14.05
C ARG A 127 -6.48 5.37 15.29
N ASP A 128 -5.60 5.12 16.25
CA ASP A 128 -5.96 4.40 17.48
C ASP A 128 -6.96 5.21 18.30
N ARG A 129 -6.75 6.53 18.44
CA ARG A 129 -7.70 7.43 19.10
C ARG A 129 -9.10 7.38 18.47
N LEU A 130 -9.18 7.37 17.12
CA LEU A 130 -10.46 7.25 16.42
C LEU A 130 -11.10 5.88 16.70
N HIS A 131 -10.33 4.81 16.60
CA HIS A 131 -10.82 3.45 16.87
C HIS A 131 -11.34 3.30 18.30
N ASP A 132 -10.58 3.78 19.28
CA ASP A 132 -10.97 3.70 20.71
C ASP A 132 -12.24 4.50 21.01
N ALA A 133 -12.37 5.70 20.45
CA ALA A 133 -13.56 6.51 20.59
C ALA A 133 -14.81 5.84 19.97
N LEU A 134 -14.67 5.25 18.78
CA LEU A 134 -15.75 4.50 18.15
C LEU A 134 -16.13 3.26 18.97
N ARG A 135 -15.13 2.53 19.46
CA ARG A 135 -15.33 1.33 20.29
C ARG A 135 -16.01 1.65 21.62
N ALA A 136 -15.62 2.73 22.27
CA ALA A 136 -16.23 3.19 23.51
C ALA A 136 -17.72 3.54 23.34
N GLY A 137 -18.10 4.13 22.18
CA GLY A 137 -19.50 4.51 21.91
C GLY A 137 -20.38 3.35 21.39
N LEU A 138 -19.79 2.36 20.71
CA LEU A 138 -20.53 1.36 19.95
C LEU A 138 -20.38 -0.08 20.48
N GLY A 139 -19.36 -0.36 21.29
CA GLY A 139 -19.11 -1.68 21.83
C GLY A 139 -19.02 -2.76 20.76
N ASP A 140 -19.76 -3.84 20.94
CA ASP A 140 -19.79 -5.00 20.03
C ASP A 140 -20.44 -4.74 18.65
N LYS A 141 -21.03 -3.56 18.47
CA LYS A 141 -21.55 -3.13 17.16
C LYS A 141 -20.45 -2.63 16.22
N LEU A 142 -19.22 -2.51 16.69
CA LEU A 142 -18.07 -2.13 15.90
C LEU A 142 -17.12 -3.32 15.76
N VAL A 143 -16.82 -3.72 14.52
CA VAL A 143 -15.86 -4.80 14.20
C VAL A 143 -14.67 -4.19 13.48
N LEU A 144 -13.45 -4.41 14.03
CA LEU A 144 -12.20 -4.04 13.37
C LEU A 144 -11.87 -5.06 12.29
N ASN A 145 -11.70 -4.60 11.05
CA ASN A 145 -11.30 -5.43 9.93
C ASN A 145 -9.78 -5.46 9.75
N GLY A 146 -9.25 -6.60 9.33
CA GLY A 146 -7.82 -6.83 9.16
C GLY A 146 -7.08 -7.11 10.47
N HIS A 147 -5.76 -7.28 10.39
CA HIS A 147 -4.94 -7.64 11.55
C HIS A 147 -4.92 -6.50 12.59
N PRO A 148 -5.14 -6.77 13.87
CA PRO A 148 -5.25 -5.71 14.89
C PRO A 148 -3.95 -4.93 15.11
N GLU A 149 -2.80 -5.58 15.01
CA GLU A 149 -1.48 -4.99 15.29
C GLU A 149 -0.64 -4.78 14.01
N ARG A 150 -0.49 -5.83 13.18
CA ARG A 150 0.31 -5.78 11.94
C ARG A 150 -0.47 -5.06 10.85
N ARG A 151 -0.54 -3.74 10.94
CA ARG A 151 -1.30 -2.90 10.01
C ARG A 151 -0.64 -1.55 9.78
N LEU A 152 -0.98 -0.92 8.66
CA LEU A 152 -0.57 0.44 8.33
C LEU A 152 -1.01 1.43 9.41
N PRO A 153 -0.17 2.43 9.75
CA PRO A 153 -0.48 3.40 10.79
C PRO A 153 -1.64 4.33 10.43
N ASN A 154 -1.89 4.55 9.13
CA ASN A 154 -2.88 5.49 8.62
C ASN A 154 -4.20 4.85 8.15
N THR A 155 -4.40 3.54 8.37
CA THR A 155 -5.57 2.82 7.85
C THR A 155 -6.38 2.23 8.98
N LEU A 156 -7.63 2.67 9.10
CA LEU A 156 -8.65 2.10 9.95
C LEU A 156 -9.80 1.62 9.06
N ASN A 157 -10.06 0.32 9.08
CA ASN A 157 -11.23 -0.26 8.42
C ASN A 157 -12.09 -0.91 9.50
N VAL A 158 -13.34 -0.50 9.59
CA VAL A 158 -14.30 -0.99 10.58
C VAL A 158 -15.65 -1.27 9.92
N SER A 159 -16.33 -2.28 10.42
CA SER A 159 -17.71 -2.58 10.07
C SER A 159 -18.65 -2.18 11.20
N PHE A 160 -19.75 -1.52 10.84
CA PHE A 160 -20.84 -1.19 11.76
C PHE A 160 -21.92 -2.27 11.59
N VAL A 161 -22.05 -3.14 12.57
CA VAL A 161 -22.95 -4.30 12.50
C VAL A 161 -24.42 -3.84 12.28
N GLY A 162 -25.06 -4.44 11.27
CA GLY A 162 -26.45 -4.12 10.92
C GLY A 162 -26.64 -2.85 10.08
N HIS A 163 -25.56 -2.22 9.59
CA HIS A 163 -25.64 -0.99 8.78
C HIS A 163 -24.97 -1.14 7.42
N VAL A 164 -25.55 -0.49 6.41
CA VAL A 164 -24.91 -0.33 5.09
C VAL A 164 -24.00 0.90 5.15
N GLY A 165 -22.70 0.70 4.88
CA GLY A 165 -21.68 1.74 5.05
C GLY A 165 -21.94 3.02 4.25
N SER A 166 -22.41 2.91 2.99
CA SER A 166 -22.74 4.06 2.15
C SER A 166 -23.91 4.89 2.71
N GLU A 167 -24.95 4.24 3.23
CA GLU A 167 -26.09 4.92 3.87
C GLU A 167 -25.67 5.59 5.18
N PHE A 168 -24.76 4.95 5.92
CA PHE A 168 -24.18 5.52 7.13
C PHE A 168 -23.38 6.78 6.84
N LEU A 169 -22.46 6.72 5.87
CA LEU A 169 -21.62 7.86 5.50
C LEU A 169 -22.43 9.04 4.95
N ALA A 170 -23.52 8.79 4.23
CA ALA A 170 -24.41 9.85 3.75
C ALA A 170 -25.03 10.69 4.90
N LYS A 171 -25.13 10.12 6.10
CA LYS A 171 -25.69 10.82 7.29
C LYS A 171 -24.63 11.60 8.08
N VAL A 172 -23.34 11.46 7.74
CA VAL A 172 -22.22 12.11 8.44
C VAL A 172 -21.32 12.88 7.45
N PRO A 173 -21.84 13.93 6.80
CA PRO A 173 -21.14 14.62 5.71
C PRO A 173 -19.85 15.33 6.13
N GLY A 174 -19.62 15.50 7.44
CA GLY A 174 -18.37 16.04 7.98
C GLY A 174 -17.22 15.02 8.06
N VAL A 175 -17.45 13.75 7.71
CA VAL A 175 -16.44 12.69 7.76
C VAL A 175 -16.03 12.28 6.34
N ALA A 176 -14.78 12.47 6.00
CA ALA A 176 -14.20 11.97 4.75
C ALA A 176 -13.78 10.50 4.92
N ALA A 177 -14.60 9.58 4.45
CA ALA A 177 -14.34 8.14 4.48
C ALA A 177 -14.94 7.47 3.24
N SER A 178 -14.59 6.20 3.01
CA SER A 178 -15.12 5.40 1.90
C SER A 178 -15.54 4.01 2.39
N THR A 179 -16.40 3.34 1.63
CA THR A 179 -16.87 1.98 1.94
C THR A 179 -16.05 0.88 1.24
N GLY A 180 -14.99 1.26 0.53
CA GLY A 180 -14.12 0.34 -0.21
C GLY A 180 -12.97 1.06 -0.88
N SER A 181 -12.25 0.36 -1.75
CA SER A 181 -11.19 0.95 -2.56
C SER A 181 -11.76 1.89 -3.62
N ALA A 182 -10.97 2.90 -4.00
CA ALA A 182 -11.34 3.88 -5.03
C ALA A 182 -11.73 3.24 -6.39
N CYS A 183 -11.21 2.04 -6.69
CA CYS A 183 -11.53 1.32 -7.92
C CYS A 183 -12.95 0.71 -7.93
N HIS A 184 -13.65 0.69 -6.81
CA HIS A 184 -15.00 0.14 -6.66
C HIS A 184 -16.04 1.21 -6.29
N GLU A 185 -15.71 2.48 -6.48
CA GLU A 185 -16.60 3.59 -6.20
C GLU A 185 -17.92 3.47 -6.99
N GLY A 186 -19.04 3.67 -6.30
CA GLY A 186 -20.39 3.58 -6.88
C GLY A 186 -21.01 2.17 -6.91
N ARG A 187 -20.31 1.14 -6.43
CA ARG A 187 -20.89 -0.21 -6.29
C ARG A 187 -21.24 -0.50 -4.83
N VAL A 188 -22.53 -0.82 -4.60
CA VAL A 188 -22.98 -1.32 -3.29
C VAL A 188 -22.78 -2.86 -3.30
N SER A 189 -21.54 -3.29 -3.13
CA SER A 189 -21.20 -4.70 -2.97
C SER A 189 -20.16 -4.85 -1.85
N GLN A 190 -20.22 -5.99 -1.16
CA GLN A 190 -19.20 -6.30 -0.17
C GLN A 190 -17.82 -6.40 -0.86
N SER A 191 -16.81 -5.81 -0.26
CA SER A 191 -15.44 -5.94 -0.77
C SER A 191 -14.98 -7.39 -0.71
N PRO A 192 -14.35 -7.93 -1.78
CA PRO A 192 -13.76 -9.27 -1.76
C PRO A 192 -12.68 -9.46 -0.68
N VAL A 193 -12.15 -8.37 -0.13
CA VAL A 193 -11.18 -8.40 0.98
C VAL A 193 -11.86 -8.72 2.31
N LEU A 194 -13.17 -8.46 2.42
CA LEU A 194 -13.98 -8.67 3.63
C LEU A 194 -14.85 -9.92 3.59
N CYS A 195 -14.79 -10.70 2.48
CA CYS A 195 -15.52 -11.97 2.30
C CYS A 195 -14.76 -13.15 2.88
#